data_740c2f39befd4b015e2175380309cf88
#
_entry.id   740c2f39befd4b015e2175380309cf88
#
_cell.length_a   1.000
_cell.length_b   1.000
_cell.length_c   1.000
_cell.angle_alpha   90.00
_cell.angle_beta   90.00
_cell.angle_gamma   90.00
#
_symmetry.space_group_name_H-M   'P 1'
#
loop_
_entity.id
_entity.type
_entity.pdbx_description
1 polymer ?
#
loop_
_entity_poly.entity_id
_entity_poly.type
_entity_poly.pdbx_seq_one_letter_code
_entity_poly.pdbx_strand_id
1 'polypeptide(L)'
;MSEIVVSADWVADNSDAVRIVDVRDAWEFDGIGHVPGAVNVPFDAFRADEHAAEDGDTDGAGAADSGDGQGMLPGADAFAELLSDAGINADDRIVAYDDTHGVFAARFLVTAELYGHEPERLHLLDGDFSAWRLDHATTSEVTDFERSEYVVDPPAETPLVGIDAVAAATDDPDTVVVDTREEWEFEEGHIPGAVRLDWRELVDDETRGLKPRADIEALLDERGIDPGKRILLYCNTARRISHTYTVLRHLGYPDLAFYEGSLTEWKAAGRELATGA
;
A
#
# COMPACT_ATOMS: atom_id res chain seq x y z
N MET A 1 -4.36 -20.92 0.81
CA MET A 1 -4.35 -19.46 0.95
C MET A 1 -3.57 -18.93 -0.23
N SER A 2 -4.09 -17.94 -0.93
CA SER A 2 -3.37 -17.26 -2.02
C SER A 2 -2.13 -16.57 -1.41
N GLU A 3 -0.96 -16.70 -2.02
CA GLU A 3 0.24 -15.96 -1.58
C GLU A 3 0.04 -14.49 -1.91
N ILE A 4 0.13 -13.62 -0.90
CA ILE A 4 -0.02 -12.17 -1.09
C ILE A 4 1.27 -11.57 -1.68
N VAL A 5 2.42 -12.06 -1.24
CA VAL A 5 3.74 -11.71 -1.80
C VAL A 5 4.24 -12.89 -2.62
N VAL A 6 4.57 -12.65 -3.89
CA VAL A 6 4.92 -13.69 -4.87
C VAL A 6 6.31 -13.44 -5.46
N SER A 7 7.05 -14.50 -5.71
CA SER A 7 8.40 -14.41 -6.28
C SER A 7 8.40 -14.02 -7.76
N ALA A 8 9.53 -13.51 -8.25
CA ALA A 8 9.73 -13.22 -9.66
C ALA A 8 9.54 -14.44 -10.55
N ASP A 9 10.02 -15.63 -10.13
CA ASP A 9 9.80 -16.89 -10.85
C ASP A 9 8.30 -17.22 -10.95
N TRP A 10 7.55 -17.03 -9.84
CA TRP A 10 6.11 -17.26 -9.87
C TRP A 10 5.42 -16.33 -10.87
N VAL A 11 5.80 -15.04 -10.90
CA VAL A 11 5.23 -14.07 -11.86
C VAL A 11 5.56 -14.46 -13.30
N ALA A 12 6.80 -14.85 -13.57
CA ALA A 12 7.22 -15.30 -14.90
C ALA A 12 6.43 -16.53 -15.38
N ASP A 13 6.21 -17.51 -14.48
CA ASP A 13 5.48 -18.74 -14.78
C ASP A 13 3.94 -18.52 -14.94
N ASN A 14 3.41 -17.41 -14.40
CA ASN A 14 1.97 -17.11 -14.41
C ASN A 14 1.61 -15.84 -15.21
N SER A 15 2.54 -15.29 -15.99
CA SER A 15 2.36 -14.01 -16.69
C SER A 15 1.12 -13.94 -17.60
N ASP A 16 0.69 -15.06 -18.19
CA ASP A 16 -0.51 -15.16 -19.02
C ASP A 16 -1.83 -15.18 -18.20
N ALA A 17 -1.75 -15.40 -16.88
CA ALA A 17 -2.89 -15.58 -16.00
C ALA A 17 -3.08 -14.43 -15.00
N VAL A 18 -2.21 -13.42 -15.05
CA VAL A 18 -2.23 -12.25 -14.17
C VAL A 18 -2.14 -10.96 -14.96
N ARG A 19 -2.67 -9.88 -14.41
CA ARG A 19 -2.42 -8.53 -14.87
C ARG A 19 -1.23 -7.97 -14.10
N ILE A 20 -0.12 -7.72 -14.79
CA ILE A 20 1.09 -7.15 -14.19
C ILE A 20 1.00 -5.63 -14.25
N VAL A 21 1.15 -4.95 -13.11
CA VAL A 21 1.03 -3.50 -12.98
C VAL A 21 2.35 -2.91 -12.52
N ASP A 22 2.92 -2.04 -13.34
CA ASP A 22 4.10 -1.23 -13.04
C ASP A 22 3.64 0.13 -12.51
N VAL A 23 3.97 0.45 -11.26
CA VAL A 23 3.57 1.73 -10.65
C VAL A 23 4.68 2.78 -10.66
N ARG A 24 5.78 2.53 -11.37
CA ARG A 24 6.84 3.50 -11.60
C ARG A 24 6.38 4.60 -12.54
N ASP A 25 7.16 5.68 -12.62
CA ASP A 25 6.90 6.75 -13.55
C ASP A 25 6.89 6.25 -15.01
N ALA A 26 6.07 6.88 -15.86
CA ALA A 26 5.95 6.51 -17.27
C ALA A 26 7.30 6.57 -18.02
N TRP A 27 8.18 7.52 -17.68
CA TRP A 27 9.51 7.59 -18.29
C TRP A 27 10.43 6.41 -17.91
N GLU A 28 10.24 5.80 -16.73
CA GLU A 28 10.97 4.59 -16.34
C GLU A 28 10.43 3.39 -17.10
N PHE A 29 9.10 3.27 -17.18
CA PHE A 29 8.42 2.22 -17.92
C PHE A 29 8.86 2.20 -19.39
N ASP A 30 8.81 3.35 -20.06
CA ASP A 30 9.14 3.49 -21.49
C ASP A 30 10.65 3.47 -21.75
N GLY A 31 11.44 4.18 -20.90
CA GLY A 31 12.85 4.48 -21.16
C GLY A 31 13.84 3.46 -20.57
N ILE A 32 13.52 2.87 -19.39
CA ILE A 32 14.37 1.86 -18.76
C ILE A 32 13.91 0.46 -19.18
N GLY A 33 12.60 0.30 -19.43
CA GLY A 33 11.93 -0.96 -19.71
C GLY A 33 11.10 -1.45 -18.51
N HIS A 34 10.34 -2.50 -18.74
CA HIS A 34 9.37 -3.05 -17.81
C HIS A 34 9.28 -4.59 -17.91
N VAL A 35 8.54 -5.21 -17.00
CA VAL A 35 8.22 -6.65 -17.05
C VAL A 35 7.34 -6.91 -18.28
N PRO A 36 7.65 -7.93 -19.11
CA PRO A 36 6.84 -8.22 -20.29
C PRO A 36 5.36 -8.42 -19.96
N GLY A 37 4.47 -7.77 -20.71
CA GLY A 37 3.03 -7.81 -20.48
C GLY A 37 2.52 -6.88 -19.38
N ALA A 38 3.38 -6.07 -18.75
CA ALA A 38 2.95 -5.10 -17.75
C ALA A 38 2.20 -3.92 -18.38
N VAL A 39 1.24 -3.38 -17.63
CA VAL A 39 0.63 -2.06 -17.87
C VAL A 39 1.22 -1.05 -16.90
N ASN A 40 1.35 0.21 -17.32
CA ASN A 40 1.82 1.27 -16.44
C ASN A 40 0.65 2.01 -15.79
N VAL A 41 0.64 2.04 -14.46
CA VAL A 41 -0.27 2.83 -13.64
C VAL A 41 0.58 3.62 -12.64
N PRO A 42 1.11 4.79 -13.05
CA PRO A 42 2.04 5.55 -12.23
C PRO A 42 1.47 5.92 -10.87
N PHE A 43 2.32 5.93 -9.83
CA PHE A 43 1.90 6.22 -8.46
C PHE A 43 1.10 7.52 -8.33
N ASP A 44 1.49 8.57 -9.04
CA ASP A 44 0.80 9.86 -8.99
C ASP A 44 -0.61 9.83 -9.59
N ALA A 45 -0.93 8.83 -10.43
CA ALA A 45 -2.25 8.70 -11.04
C ALA A 45 -3.31 8.09 -10.10
N PHE A 46 -2.91 7.41 -9.03
CA PHE A 46 -3.86 6.80 -8.07
C PHE A 46 -3.76 7.39 -6.67
N ARG A 47 -3.43 8.66 -6.58
CA ARG A 47 -3.55 9.47 -5.36
C ARG A 47 -4.32 10.75 -5.64
N ALA A 48 -4.90 11.36 -4.60
CA ALA A 48 -5.59 12.63 -4.74
C ALA A 48 -4.64 13.72 -5.24
N ASP A 49 -5.08 14.47 -6.24
CA ASP A 49 -4.37 15.64 -6.74
C ASP A 49 -4.35 16.76 -5.70
N GLU A 50 -3.18 17.38 -5.49
CA GLU A 50 -3.04 18.56 -4.63
C GLU A 50 -3.91 19.75 -5.09
N HIS A 51 -4.35 19.75 -6.35
CA HIS A 51 -5.14 20.82 -6.96
C HIS A 51 -6.66 20.58 -6.97
N ALA A 52 -7.13 19.34 -6.72
CA ALA A 52 -8.56 19.04 -6.71
C ALA A 52 -9.31 19.67 -5.52
N ALA A 53 -8.60 20.10 -4.49
CA ALA A 53 -9.19 20.77 -3.32
C ALA A 53 -9.60 22.24 -3.59
N GLU A 54 -9.23 22.86 -4.70
CA GLU A 54 -9.56 24.25 -5.04
C GLU A 54 -10.86 24.39 -5.86
N ASP A 55 -11.33 23.33 -6.54
CA ASP A 55 -12.60 23.33 -7.29
C ASP A 55 -13.69 22.59 -6.47
N GLY A 56 -14.33 23.32 -5.56
CA GLY A 56 -15.36 22.84 -4.69
C GLY A 56 -16.64 22.39 -5.40
N ASP A 57 -16.66 21.19 -5.94
CA ASP A 57 -17.88 20.49 -6.35
C ASP A 57 -17.72 18.98 -6.18
N THR A 58 -17.96 18.47 -4.95
CA THR A 58 -18.10 17.04 -4.68
C THR A 58 -19.41 16.79 -3.93
N ASP A 59 -20.49 16.67 -4.70
CA ASP A 59 -21.69 15.95 -4.26
C ASP A 59 -21.51 14.46 -4.48
N GLY A 60 -21.08 13.71 -3.47
CA GLY A 60 -20.93 12.26 -3.59
C GLY A 60 -20.67 11.55 -2.26
N ALA A 61 -21.67 10.90 -1.74
CA ALA A 61 -21.79 10.28 -0.43
C ALA A 61 -20.65 9.33 0.00
N GLY A 62 -20.07 9.57 1.16
CA GLY A 62 -19.83 8.56 2.17
C GLY A 62 -18.58 7.69 2.11
N ALA A 63 -17.41 8.29 2.20
CA ALA A 63 -16.27 7.74 2.93
C ALA A 63 -15.56 8.96 3.52
N ALA A 64 -15.14 8.92 4.78
CA ALA A 64 -14.67 10.07 5.54
C ALA A 64 -13.69 10.94 4.72
N ASP A 65 -14.21 11.98 4.08
CA ASP A 65 -13.47 13.07 3.51
C ASP A 65 -12.93 13.91 4.70
N SER A 66 -11.72 13.63 5.08
CA SER A 66 -10.98 14.42 6.06
C SER A 66 -9.90 15.21 5.34
N GLY A 67 -10.24 16.44 5.08
CA GLY A 67 -9.53 17.54 4.50
C GLY A 67 -8.01 17.51 4.42
N ASP A 68 -7.47 18.13 3.40
CA ASP A 68 -6.08 18.27 2.97
C ASP A 68 -5.52 17.03 2.25
N GLY A 69 -5.97 16.82 1.03
CA GLY A 69 -5.80 15.66 0.17
C GLY A 69 -4.41 15.25 -0.31
N GLN A 70 -3.34 15.60 0.38
CA GLN A 70 -1.99 15.21 -0.02
C GLN A 70 -1.74 13.71 0.20
N GLY A 71 -1.70 12.94 -0.88
CA GLY A 71 -1.31 11.54 -0.88
C GLY A 71 -2.40 10.55 -0.50
N MET A 72 -3.64 11.02 -0.42
CA MET A 72 -4.84 10.25 -0.04
C MET A 72 -5.44 9.48 -1.23
N LEU A 73 -6.55 8.79 -0.99
CA LEU A 73 -7.25 8.02 -2.02
C LEU A 73 -7.74 8.93 -3.16
N PRO A 74 -7.65 8.49 -4.44
CA PRO A 74 -7.96 9.33 -5.61
C PRO A 74 -9.46 9.59 -5.82
N GLY A 75 -10.33 8.92 -5.07
CA GLY A 75 -11.76 8.86 -5.34
C GLY A 75 -12.15 7.68 -6.23
N ALA A 76 -13.37 7.17 -6.01
CA ALA A 76 -13.83 5.93 -6.63
C ALA A 76 -13.91 6.02 -8.16
N ASP A 77 -14.47 7.12 -8.69
CA ASP A 77 -14.65 7.31 -10.13
C ASP A 77 -13.31 7.46 -10.86
N ALA A 78 -12.36 8.24 -10.28
CA ALA A 78 -11.04 8.42 -10.86
C ALA A 78 -10.25 7.10 -10.89
N PHE A 79 -10.35 6.30 -9.84
CA PHE A 79 -9.71 4.99 -9.76
C PHE A 79 -10.34 3.99 -10.75
N ALA A 80 -11.68 3.97 -10.87
CA ALA A 80 -12.38 3.14 -11.84
C ALA A 80 -11.97 3.47 -13.30
N GLU A 81 -11.88 4.76 -13.62
CA GLU A 81 -11.45 5.20 -14.95
C GLU A 81 -9.99 4.80 -15.23
N LEU A 82 -9.10 5.03 -14.27
CA LEU A 82 -7.67 4.66 -14.36
C LEU A 82 -7.48 3.16 -14.64
N LEU A 83 -8.17 2.28 -13.90
CA LEU A 83 -8.06 0.84 -14.10
C LEU A 83 -8.73 0.40 -15.41
N SER A 84 -9.84 1.05 -15.81
CA SER A 84 -10.48 0.79 -17.10
C SER A 84 -9.55 1.11 -18.27
N ASP A 85 -8.88 2.25 -18.23
CA ASP A 85 -7.92 2.67 -19.26
C ASP A 85 -6.70 1.74 -19.35
N ALA A 86 -6.27 1.21 -18.20
CA ALA A 86 -5.23 0.18 -18.14
C ALA A 86 -5.69 -1.23 -18.57
N GLY A 87 -6.96 -1.39 -18.96
CA GLY A 87 -7.54 -2.67 -19.37
C GLY A 87 -7.63 -3.70 -18.25
N ILE A 88 -7.73 -3.24 -16.99
CA ILE A 88 -7.87 -4.09 -15.80
C ILE A 88 -9.34 -4.32 -15.52
N ASN A 89 -9.74 -5.57 -15.26
CA ASN A 89 -11.10 -5.95 -14.87
C ASN A 89 -11.14 -6.23 -13.36
N ALA A 90 -12.34 -6.11 -12.77
CA ALA A 90 -12.55 -6.34 -11.33
C ALA A 90 -12.28 -7.80 -10.89
N ASP A 91 -12.26 -8.74 -11.82
CA ASP A 91 -11.98 -10.16 -11.57
C ASP A 91 -10.54 -10.59 -12.00
N ASP A 92 -9.72 -9.68 -12.45
CA ASP A 92 -8.32 -9.97 -12.79
C ASP A 92 -7.52 -10.32 -11.51
N ARG A 93 -6.53 -11.19 -11.66
CA ARG A 93 -5.46 -11.34 -10.67
C ARG A 93 -4.38 -10.33 -10.99
N ILE A 94 -4.08 -9.48 -10.02
CA ILE A 94 -3.12 -8.38 -10.18
C ILE A 94 -1.82 -8.73 -9.47
N VAL A 95 -0.70 -8.51 -10.16
CA VAL A 95 0.62 -8.43 -9.54
C VAL A 95 1.15 -7.02 -9.73
N ALA A 96 1.40 -6.29 -8.66
CA ALA A 96 1.97 -4.96 -8.74
C ALA A 96 3.45 -4.96 -8.34
N TYR A 97 4.24 -4.11 -8.97
CA TYR A 97 5.64 -3.86 -8.65
C TYR A 97 6.04 -2.40 -8.84
N ASP A 98 7.13 -2.02 -8.19
CA ASP A 98 7.80 -0.73 -8.34
C ASP A 98 9.33 -0.91 -8.48
N ASP A 99 10.12 0.11 -8.17
CA ASP A 99 11.59 0.02 -8.01
C ASP A 99 12.06 0.58 -6.65
N THR A 100 11.18 0.47 -5.65
CA THR A 100 11.41 0.94 -4.27
C THR A 100 10.90 -0.11 -3.26
N HIS A 101 11.35 -1.36 -3.42
CA HIS A 101 11.06 -2.48 -2.51
C HIS A 101 9.55 -2.77 -2.32
N GLY A 102 8.71 -2.42 -3.28
CA GLY A 102 7.27 -2.68 -3.24
C GLY A 102 6.42 -1.68 -2.46
N VAL A 103 6.99 -0.56 -1.95
CA VAL A 103 6.24 0.38 -1.11
C VAL A 103 5.14 1.16 -1.86
N PHE A 104 5.38 1.48 -3.13
CA PHE A 104 4.40 2.13 -3.99
C PHE A 104 3.40 1.12 -4.58
N ALA A 105 3.91 -0.07 -4.94
CA ALA A 105 3.08 -1.18 -5.41
C ALA A 105 2.10 -1.64 -4.33
N ALA A 106 2.54 -1.76 -3.08
CA ALA A 106 1.66 -2.06 -1.96
C ALA A 106 0.57 -0.99 -1.78
N ARG A 107 0.88 0.31 -2.00
CA ARG A 107 -0.12 1.37 -1.95
C ARG A 107 -1.18 1.20 -3.04
N PHE A 108 -0.78 0.84 -4.26
CA PHE A 108 -1.72 0.51 -5.33
C PHE A 108 -2.65 -0.65 -4.94
N LEU A 109 -2.09 -1.74 -4.44
CA LEU A 109 -2.86 -2.93 -4.05
C LEU A 109 -3.85 -2.63 -2.91
N VAL A 110 -3.42 -1.88 -1.88
CA VAL A 110 -4.31 -1.48 -0.79
C VAL A 110 -5.41 -0.54 -1.31
N THR A 111 -5.09 0.39 -2.22
CA THR A 111 -6.11 1.23 -2.85
C THR A 111 -7.14 0.40 -3.62
N ALA A 112 -6.68 -0.59 -4.39
CA ALA A 112 -7.59 -1.51 -5.10
C ALA A 112 -8.48 -2.30 -4.14
N GLU A 113 -7.92 -2.84 -3.04
CA GLU A 113 -8.70 -3.52 -2.00
C GLU A 113 -9.76 -2.62 -1.38
N LEU A 114 -9.41 -1.37 -1.03
CA LEU A 114 -10.34 -0.40 -0.45
C LEU A 114 -11.48 -0.03 -1.40
N TYR A 115 -11.24 -0.11 -2.71
CA TYR A 115 -12.25 0.10 -3.75
C TYR A 115 -12.95 -1.17 -4.24
N GLY A 116 -12.74 -2.29 -3.54
CA GLY A 116 -13.53 -3.51 -3.73
C GLY A 116 -12.91 -4.57 -4.63
N HIS A 117 -11.66 -4.42 -5.04
CA HIS A 117 -10.96 -5.53 -5.68
C HIS A 117 -10.74 -6.66 -4.66
N GLU A 118 -11.02 -7.90 -5.07
CA GLU A 118 -10.94 -9.07 -4.17
C GLU A 118 -9.51 -9.26 -3.64
N PRO A 119 -9.29 -9.18 -2.31
CA PRO A 119 -7.95 -9.20 -1.72
C PRO A 119 -7.10 -10.44 -2.05
N GLU A 120 -7.74 -11.59 -2.30
CA GLU A 120 -7.08 -12.85 -2.67
C GLU A 120 -6.54 -12.83 -4.10
N ARG A 121 -6.89 -11.82 -4.89
CA ARG A 121 -6.44 -11.59 -6.26
C ARG A 121 -5.34 -10.55 -6.36
N LEU A 122 -4.97 -9.92 -5.24
CA LEU A 122 -3.97 -8.88 -5.17
C LEU A 122 -2.63 -9.44 -4.67
N HIS A 123 -1.58 -9.27 -5.46
CA HIS A 123 -0.26 -9.81 -5.20
C HIS A 123 0.80 -8.73 -5.34
N LEU A 124 1.75 -8.71 -4.39
CA LEU A 124 2.94 -7.89 -4.45
C LEU A 124 4.10 -8.72 -4.97
N LEU A 125 4.86 -8.20 -5.94
CA LEU A 125 6.13 -8.82 -6.34
C LEU A 125 7.12 -8.77 -5.17
N ASP A 126 7.67 -9.91 -4.77
CA ASP A 126 8.78 -9.98 -3.82
C ASP A 126 10.07 -9.46 -4.48
N GLY A 127 10.55 -8.33 -4.03
CA GLY A 127 11.55 -7.54 -4.69
C GLY A 127 10.96 -6.35 -5.42
N ASP A 128 11.65 -5.92 -6.46
CA ASP A 128 11.23 -4.81 -7.30
C ASP A 128 11.78 -4.98 -8.72
N PHE A 129 11.61 -3.97 -9.59
CA PHE A 129 12.08 -4.06 -10.97
C PHE A 129 13.60 -4.23 -11.07
N SER A 130 14.37 -3.59 -10.21
CA SER A 130 15.84 -3.77 -10.18
C SER A 130 16.27 -5.18 -9.81
N ALA A 131 15.52 -5.86 -8.94
CA ALA A 131 15.73 -7.28 -8.65
C ALA A 131 15.28 -8.16 -9.83
N TRP A 132 14.09 -7.92 -10.37
CA TRP A 132 13.55 -8.66 -11.53
C TRP A 132 14.53 -8.74 -12.69
N ARG A 133 15.09 -7.58 -13.11
CA ARG A 133 15.97 -7.47 -14.28
C ARG A 133 17.32 -8.20 -14.16
N LEU A 134 17.68 -8.72 -12.98
CA LEU A 134 18.90 -9.48 -12.80
C LEU A 134 18.80 -10.86 -13.44
N ASP A 135 17.63 -11.50 -13.31
CA ASP A 135 17.45 -12.90 -13.69
C ASP A 135 16.33 -13.12 -14.73
N HIS A 136 15.49 -12.10 -14.97
CA HIS A 136 14.34 -12.19 -15.87
C HIS A 136 14.42 -11.19 -17.03
N ALA A 137 13.71 -11.51 -18.11
CA ALA A 137 13.63 -10.66 -19.28
C ALA A 137 12.86 -9.37 -19.00
N THR A 138 13.29 -8.28 -19.65
CA THR A 138 12.59 -7.00 -19.68
C THR A 138 12.28 -6.62 -21.11
N THR A 139 11.32 -5.73 -21.32
CA THR A 139 10.95 -5.19 -22.63
C THR A 139 10.71 -3.70 -22.56
N SER A 140 10.76 -3.02 -23.71
CA SER A 140 10.22 -1.67 -23.92
C SER A 140 9.04 -1.70 -24.89
N GLU A 141 8.56 -2.90 -25.27
CA GLU A 141 7.39 -3.06 -26.13
C GLU A 141 6.13 -2.93 -25.27
N VAL A 142 5.37 -1.86 -25.47
CA VAL A 142 4.11 -1.63 -24.79
C VAL A 142 3.08 -2.64 -25.28
N THR A 143 2.42 -3.32 -24.36
CA THR A 143 1.31 -4.20 -24.67
C THR A 143 0.01 -3.40 -24.68
N ASP A 144 -0.66 -3.32 -25.83
CA ASP A 144 -1.98 -2.69 -25.93
C ASP A 144 -3.04 -3.63 -25.36
N PHE A 145 -3.74 -3.16 -24.33
CA PHE A 145 -4.95 -3.82 -23.81
C PHE A 145 -6.19 -3.02 -24.21
N GLU A 146 -7.25 -3.73 -24.55
CA GLU A 146 -8.55 -3.08 -24.75
C GLU A 146 -9.02 -2.48 -23.41
N ARG A 147 -9.58 -1.26 -23.48
CA ARG A 147 -10.19 -0.62 -22.31
C ARG A 147 -11.26 -1.53 -21.70
N SER A 148 -11.21 -1.73 -20.41
CA SER A 148 -12.21 -2.50 -19.66
C SER A 148 -13.34 -1.62 -19.12
N GLU A 149 -14.30 -2.21 -18.42
CA GLU A 149 -15.31 -1.54 -17.60
C GLU A 149 -15.07 -1.90 -16.14
N TYR A 150 -14.08 -1.26 -15.49
CA TYR A 150 -13.81 -1.50 -14.08
C TYR A 150 -14.86 -0.81 -13.22
N VAL A 151 -15.49 -1.57 -12.33
CA VAL A 151 -16.50 -1.06 -11.41
C VAL A 151 -15.97 -1.11 -9.99
N VAL A 152 -15.95 0.03 -9.33
CA VAL A 152 -15.62 0.15 -7.91
C VAL A 152 -16.85 -0.25 -7.10
N ASP A 153 -16.69 -1.21 -6.20
CA ASP A 153 -17.73 -1.70 -5.26
C ASP A 153 -17.11 -1.87 -3.87
N PRO A 154 -16.92 -0.77 -3.12
CA PRO A 154 -16.23 -0.81 -1.84
C PRO A 154 -16.92 -1.76 -0.86
N PRO A 155 -16.18 -2.61 -0.14
CA PRO A 155 -16.76 -3.51 0.83
C PRO A 155 -17.40 -2.74 1.99
N ALA A 156 -18.44 -3.32 2.60
CA ALA A 156 -19.13 -2.71 3.74
C ALA A 156 -18.23 -2.57 4.98
N GLU A 157 -17.24 -3.42 5.11
CA GLU A 157 -16.22 -3.38 6.16
C GLU A 157 -14.84 -3.23 5.52
N THR A 158 -14.09 -2.22 5.95
CA THR A 158 -12.73 -1.93 5.48
C THR A 158 -11.78 -1.88 6.68
N PRO A 159 -10.47 -2.04 6.47
CA PRO A 159 -9.48 -1.84 7.53
C PRO A 159 -9.33 -0.37 7.95
N LEU A 160 -9.99 0.56 7.27
CA LEU A 160 -9.88 2.00 7.54
C LEU A 160 -10.42 2.36 8.92
N VAL A 161 -9.67 3.20 9.63
CA VAL A 161 -10.09 3.78 10.91
C VAL A 161 -9.88 5.28 10.90
N GLY A 162 -10.80 6.00 11.55
CA GLY A 162 -10.68 7.45 11.73
C GLY A 162 -9.90 7.81 13.00
N ILE A 163 -9.56 9.08 13.11
CA ILE A 163 -8.75 9.68 14.19
C ILE A 163 -9.26 9.37 15.60
N ASP A 164 -10.58 9.27 15.82
CA ASP A 164 -11.15 8.97 17.14
C ASP A 164 -10.92 7.51 17.55
N ALA A 165 -10.94 6.58 16.58
CA ALA A 165 -10.58 5.19 16.84
C ALA A 165 -9.08 5.05 17.17
N VAL A 166 -8.22 5.82 16.49
CA VAL A 166 -6.77 5.88 16.80
C VAL A 166 -6.56 6.42 18.21
N ALA A 167 -7.24 7.51 18.58
CA ALA A 167 -7.14 8.07 19.93
C ALA A 167 -7.61 7.08 21.01
N ALA A 168 -8.64 6.29 20.75
CA ALA A 168 -9.10 5.26 21.69
C ALA A 168 -8.08 4.10 21.77
N ALA A 169 -7.40 3.78 20.70
CA ALA A 169 -6.41 2.69 20.62
C ALA A 169 -5.16 2.96 21.48
N THR A 170 -4.80 4.23 21.72
CA THR A 170 -3.62 4.58 22.55
C THR A 170 -3.73 4.10 24.00
N ASP A 171 -4.95 3.90 24.51
CA ASP A 171 -5.23 3.44 25.87
C ASP A 171 -5.71 1.96 25.91
N ASP A 172 -5.82 1.31 24.76
CA ASP A 172 -6.32 -0.06 24.67
C ASP A 172 -5.18 -1.10 24.74
N PRO A 173 -5.12 -1.94 25.79
CA PRO A 173 -4.06 -2.95 25.94
C PRO A 173 -4.11 -4.06 24.88
N ASP A 174 -5.25 -4.25 24.20
CA ASP A 174 -5.44 -5.26 23.18
C ASP A 174 -5.12 -4.73 21.76
N THR A 175 -4.75 -3.44 21.63
CA THR A 175 -4.33 -2.80 20.38
C THR A 175 -2.86 -2.37 20.45
N VAL A 176 -2.11 -2.58 19.38
CA VAL A 176 -0.76 -2.03 19.18
C VAL A 176 -0.82 -0.98 18.08
N VAL A 177 -0.53 0.27 18.43
CA VAL A 177 -0.41 1.36 17.46
C VAL A 177 1.03 1.35 16.92
N VAL A 178 1.18 1.23 15.61
CA VAL A 178 2.50 1.06 14.95
C VAL A 178 2.78 2.21 14.02
N ASP A 179 3.91 2.90 14.27
CA ASP A 179 4.47 3.93 13.41
C ASP A 179 5.48 3.32 12.43
N THR A 180 5.21 3.43 11.14
CA THR A 180 6.05 2.82 10.10
C THR A 180 7.09 3.78 9.51
N ARG A 181 7.40 4.88 10.23
CA ARG A 181 8.35 5.90 9.81
C ARG A 181 9.77 5.62 10.31
N GLU A 182 10.71 6.41 9.81
CA GLU A 182 12.11 6.37 10.21
C GLU A 182 12.29 6.83 11.67
N GLU A 183 13.39 6.42 12.31
CA GLU A 183 13.68 6.70 13.72
C GLU A 183 13.67 8.20 14.05
N TRP A 184 14.33 9.02 13.24
CA TRP A 184 14.37 10.46 13.46
C TRP A 184 12.99 11.14 13.36
N GLU A 185 12.09 10.62 12.48
CA GLU A 185 10.71 11.12 12.36
C GLU A 185 9.89 10.76 13.60
N PHE A 186 10.10 9.55 14.13
CA PHE A 186 9.44 9.06 15.34
C PHE A 186 9.88 9.86 16.55
N GLU A 187 11.20 10.09 16.71
CA GLU A 187 11.77 10.87 17.81
C GLU A 187 11.31 12.32 17.80
N GLU A 188 11.13 12.94 16.62
CA GLU A 188 10.63 14.30 16.47
C GLU A 188 9.18 14.43 16.95
N GLY A 189 8.36 13.39 16.74
CA GLY A 189 6.98 13.35 17.23
C GLY A 189 6.18 12.19 16.67
N HIS A 190 5.51 11.46 17.56
CA HIS A 190 4.69 10.30 17.25
C HIS A 190 3.39 10.27 18.07
N ILE A 191 2.44 9.45 17.68
CA ILE A 191 1.19 9.22 18.45
C ILE A 191 1.57 8.57 19.79
N PRO A 192 1.10 9.09 20.95
CA PRO A 192 1.44 8.55 22.26
C PRO A 192 1.19 7.05 22.35
N GLY A 193 2.16 6.31 22.90
CA GLY A 193 2.08 4.86 23.05
C GLY A 193 2.35 4.04 21.79
N ALA A 194 2.64 4.68 20.67
CA ALA A 194 2.99 3.98 19.44
C ALA A 194 4.35 3.26 19.54
N VAL A 195 4.42 2.10 18.89
CA VAL A 195 5.64 1.33 18.69
C VAL A 195 6.19 1.64 17.31
N ARG A 196 7.49 1.93 17.21
CA ARG A 196 8.12 2.14 15.90
C ARG A 196 8.44 0.81 15.21
N LEU A 197 8.07 0.73 13.93
CA LEU A 197 8.50 -0.31 13.00
C LEU A 197 8.74 0.35 11.64
N ASP A 198 9.94 0.81 11.37
CA ASP A 198 10.27 1.33 10.04
C ASP A 198 10.01 0.23 8.99
N TRP A 199 9.21 0.55 7.97
CA TRP A 199 8.86 -0.40 6.92
C TRP A 199 10.09 -1.02 6.24
N ARG A 200 11.22 -0.29 6.18
CA ARG A 200 12.49 -0.79 5.62
C ARG A 200 13.11 -1.91 6.43
N GLU A 201 12.79 -2.02 7.71
CA GLU A 201 13.29 -3.11 8.55
C GLU A 201 12.71 -4.47 8.16
N LEU A 202 11.65 -4.50 7.36
CA LEU A 202 11.05 -5.71 6.80
C LEU A 202 11.71 -6.16 5.48
N VAL A 203 12.56 -5.31 4.90
CA VAL A 203 13.18 -5.50 3.58
C VAL A 203 14.63 -5.94 3.72
N ASP A 204 15.10 -6.77 2.82
CA ASP A 204 16.48 -7.16 2.62
C ASP A 204 17.10 -6.32 1.49
N ASP A 205 18.08 -5.50 1.81
CA ASP A 205 18.72 -4.57 0.87
C ASP A 205 19.50 -5.30 -0.25
N GLU A 206 19.94 -6.55 -0.02
CA GLU A 206 20.72 -7.32 -1.02
C GLU A 206 19.81 -7.93 -2.06
N THR A 207 18.71 -8.55 -1.62
CA THR A 207 17.71 -9.18 -2.51
C THR A 207 16.67 -8.18 -3.01
N ARG A 208 16.53 -7.03 -2.35
CA ARG A 208 15.50 -6.00 -2.55
C ARG A 208 14.06 -6.46 -2.25
N GLY A 209 13.88 -7.71 -1.82
CA GLY A 209 12.64 -8.31 -1.39
C GLY A 209 12.45 -8.28 0.12
N LEU A 210 11.54 -9.10 0.62
CA LEU A 210 11.32 -9.24 2.05
C LEU A 210 12.46 -10.04 2.70
N LYS A 211 12.78 -9.69 3.94
CA LYS A 211 13.61 -10.54 4.78
C LYS A 211 12.97 -11.93 4.97
N PRO A 212 13.78 -12.95 5.31
CA PRO A 212 13.24 -14.25 5.67
C PRO A 212 12.13 -14.14 6.72
N ARG A 213 11.04 -14.87 6.51
CA ARG A 213 9.86 -14.83 7.39
C ARG A 213 10.20 -14.92 8.88
N ALA A 214 11.12 -15.82 9.24
CA ALA A 214 11.53 -16.00 10.64
C ALA A 214 12.20 -14.75 11.23
N ASP A 215 12.94 -13.98 10.41
CA ASP A 215 13.62 -12.76 10.86
C ASP A 215 12.60 -11.64 11.05
N ILE A 216 11.60 -11.55 10.17
CA ILE A 216 10.49 -10.59 10.33
C ILE A 216 9.67 -10.93 11.58
N GLU A 217 9.28 -12.19 11.76
CA GLU A 217 8.51 -12.62 12.94
C GLU A 217 9.27 -12.35 14.25
N ALA A 218 10.59 -12.57 14.29
CA ALA A 218 11.42 -12.24 15.45
C ALA A 218 11.47 -10.73 15.73
N LEU A 219 11.58 -9.90 14.69
CA LEU A 219 11.55 -8.44 14.80
C LEU A 219 10.19 -7.94 15.35
N LEU A 220 9.09 -8.49 14.88
CA LEU A 220 7.74 -8.13 15.33
C LEU A 220 7.52 -8.53 16.81
N ASP A 221 7.97 -9.73 17.19
CA ASP A 221 7.88 -10.22 18.57
C ASP A 221 8.69 -9.36 19.55
N GLU A 222 9.92 -8.97 19.18
CA GLU A 222 10.77 -8.06 19.96
C GLU A 222 10.08 -6.72 20.25
N ARG A 223 9.21 -6.26 19.35
CA ARG A 223 8.45 -5.01 19.48
C ARG A 223 7.06 -5.18 20.06
N GLY A 224 6.68 -6.39 20.43
CA GLY A 224 5.35 -6.68 20.98
C GLY A 224 4.22 -6.54 19.96
N ILE A 225 4.55 -6.62 18.65
CA ILE A 225 3.56 -6.65 17.56
C ILE A 225 3.08 -8.10 17.41
N ASP A 226 2.07 -8.46 18.18
CA ASP A 226 1.57 -9.82 18.36
C ASP A 226 0.33 -10.06 17.49
N PRO A 227 0.27 -11.16 16.70
CA PRO A 227 -0.89 -11.50 15.88
C PRO A 227 -2.18 -11.77 16.67
N GLY A 228 -2.10 -11.95 17.98
CA GLY A 228 -3.25 -12.04 18.89
C GLY A 228 -3.86 -10.70 19.28
N LYS A 229 -3.27 -9.59 18.86
CA LYS A 229 -3.75 -8.23 19.10
C LYS A 229 -4.22 -7.57 17.80
N ARG A 230 -5.00 -6.53 17.94
CA ARG A 230 -5.28 -5.59 16.84
C ARG A 230 -4.04 -4.75 16.56
N ILE A 231 -3.62 -4.67 15.29
CA ILE A 231 -2.50 -3.83 14.86
C ILE A 231 -3.02 -2.64 14.08
N LEU A 232 -2.82 -1.44 14.61
CA LEU A 232 -3.23 -0.19 13.99
C LEU A 232 -2.01 0.52 13.41
N LEU A 233 -1.99 0.68 12.08
CA LEU A 233 -0.85 1.21 11.34
C LEU A 233 -1.06 2.68 10.98
N TYR A 234 0.00 3.50 11.14
CA TYR A 234 0.06 4.85 10.60
C TYR A 234 1.48 5.22 10.13
N CYS A 235 1.58 6.26 9.29
CA CYS A 235 2.84 6.90 8.91
C CYS A 235 2.64 8.43 8.79
N ASN A 236 3.03 9.05 7.68
CA ASN A 236 2.69 10.45 7.39
C ASN A 236 1.46 10.55 6.46
N THR A 237 1.43 9.75 5.37
CA THR A 237 0.48 9.86 4.25
C THR A 237 0.13 8.48 3.66
N ALA A 238 -0.11 7.48 4.49
CA ALA A 238 -0.61 6.13 4.12
C ALA A 238 0.28 5.26 3.21
N ARG A 239 1.31 5.76 2.54
CA ARG A 239 2.15 4.98 1.62
C ARG A 239 2.94 3.87 2.33
N ARG A 240 3.72 4.22 3.37
CA ARG A 240 4.58 3.27 4.11
C ARG A 240 3.75 2.21 4.85
N ILE A 241 2.60 2.60 5.40
CA ILE A 241 1.70 1.65 6.06
C ILE A 241 1.13 0.63 5.09
N SER A 242 0.96 0.96 3.82
CA SER A 242 0.48 0.01 2.82
C SER A 242 1.44 -1.17 2.65
N HIS A 243 2.74 -0.92 2.64
CA HIS A 243 3.75 -1.99 2.61
C HIS A 243 3.67 -2.86 3.86
N THR A 244 3.74 -2.25 5.05
CA THR A 244 3.66 -2.98 6.33
C THR A 244 2.35 -3.76 6.46
N TYR A 245 1.21 -3.18 6.06
CA TYR A 245 -0.10 -3.84 6.01
C TYR A 245 -0.07 -5.10 5.13
N THR A 246 0.47 -4.97 3.92
CA THR A 246 0.59 -6.09 2.98
C THR A 246 1.47 -7.21 3.55
N VAL A 247 2.61 -6.86 4.17
CA VAL A 247 3.52 -7.85 4.80
C VAL A 247 2.85 -8.53 5.99
N LEU A 248 2.19 -7.81 6.89
CA LEU A 248 1.50 -8.41 8.03
C LEU A 248 0.36 -9.33 7.59
N ARG A 249 -0.39 -8.97 6.54
CA ARG A 249 -1.38 -9.86 5.94
C ARG A 249 -0.74 -11.14 5.37
N HIS A 250 0.40 -11.00 4.67
CA HIS A 250 1.16 -12.15 4.16
C HIS A 250 1.62 -13.08 5.28
N LEU A 251 1.97 -12.54 6.44
CA LEU A 251 2.31 -13.31 7.64
C LEU A 251 1.09 -13.92 8.34
N GLY A 252 -0.12 -13.50 8.00
CA GLY A 252 -1.37 -14.04 8.51
C GLY A 252 -1.92 -13.34 9.75
N TYR A 253 -1.58 -12.06 9.97
CA TYR A 253 -2.17 -11.23 11.01
C TYR A 253 -3.66 -11.00 10.72
N PRO A 254 -4.58 -11.34 11.63
CA PRO A 254 -6.01 -11.37 11.33
C PRO A 254 -6.73 -10.04 11.54
N ASP A 255 -6.23 -9.16 12.40
CA ASP A 255 -6.88 -7.91 12.80
C ASP A 255 -5.94 -6.72 12.56
N LEU A 256 -6.06 -6.13 11.38
CA LEU A 256 -5.25 -4.99 10.94
C LEU A 256 -6.16 -3.78 10.73
N ALA A 257 -5.75 -2.66 11.28
CA ALA A 257 -6.38 -1.36 11.08
C ALA A 257 -5.43 -0.41 10.36
N PHE A 258 -5.99 0.40 9.46
CA PHE A 258 -5.26 1.28 8.57
C PHE A 258 -5.73 2.72 8.76
N TYR A 259 -4.87 3.57 9.33
CA TYR A 259 -5.18 4.99 9.54
C TYR A 259 -4.69 5.82 8.35
N GLU A 260 -5.60 6.08 7.40
CA GLU A 260 -5.30 6.80 6.15
C GLU A 260 -4.76 8.21 6.41
N GLY A 261 -5.43 9.01 7.24
CA GLY A 261 -5.02 10.38 7.59
C GLY A 261 -3.66 10.48 8.29
N SER A 262 -3.24 9.40 8.91
CA SER A 262 -1.91 9.23 9.51
C SER A 262 -1.51 10.43 10.40
N LEU A 263 -0.21 10.69 10.54
CA LEU A 263 0.28 11.76 11.41
C LEU A 263 -0.07 13.15 10.89
N THR A 264 -0.31 13.31 9.60
CA THR A 264 -0.70 14.59 8.99
C THR A 264 -2.06 15.04 9.55
N GLU A 265 -3.07 14.18 9.52
CA GLU A 265 -4.39 14.47 10.09
C GLU A 265 -4.32 14.63 11.61
N TRP A 266 -3.57 13.76 12.30
CA TRP A 266 -3.40 13.83 13.75
C TRP A 266 -2.86 15.18 14.21
N LYS A 267 -1.82 15.71 13.53
CA LYS A 267 -1.24 17.04 13.77
C LYS A 267 -2.21 18.16 13.43
N ALA A 268 -2.90 18.08 12.29
CA ALA A 268 -3.88 19.09 11.86
C ALA A 268 -5.04 19.20 12.84
N ALA A 269 -5.48 18.10 13.45
CA ALA A 269 -6.49 18.07 14.51
C ALA A 269 -5.99 18.59 15.88
N GLY A 270 -4.71 18.99 15.98
CA GLY A 270 -4.13 19.50 17.22
C GLY A 270 -4.02 18.46 18.34
N ARG A 271 -3.95 17.17 18.00
CA ARG A 271 -3.77 16.09 18.97
C ARG A 271 -2.36 16.10 19.55
N GLU A 272 -2.23 15.60 20.78
CA GLU A 272 -0.95 15.50 21.49
C GLU A 272 0.03 14.55 20.78
N LEU A 273 1.32 14.90 20.82
CA LEU A 273 2.43 14.06 20.35
C LEU A 273 3.35 13.70 21.52
N ALA A 274 3.83 12.48 21.51
CA ALA A 274 5.00 12.08 22.29
C ALA A 274 6.27 12.35 21.47
N THR A 275 7.40 12.53 22.14
CA THR A 275 8.72 12.76 21.53
C THR A 275 9.79 11.91 22.22
N GLY A 276 10.87 11.61 21.51
CA GLY A 276 11.93 10.72 21.97
C GLY A 276 11.67 9.26 21.61
N ALA A 277 12.59 8.38 22.05
CA ALA A 277 12.52 6.95 21.75
C ALA A 277 11.51 6.22 22.65
#